data_30dce9b9bdb2d9731989c70e591c0591
#
_entry.id   30dce9b9bdb2d9731989c70e591c0591
#
_cell.length_a   1.000
_cell.length_b   1.000
_cell.length_c   1.000
_cell.angle_alpha   90.00
_cell.angle_beta   90.00
_cell.angle_gamma   90.00
#
_symmetry.space_group_name_H-M   'P 1'
#
loop_
_entity.id
_entity.type
_entity.pdbx_description
1 polymer ?
#
loop_
_entity_poly.entity_id
_entity_poly.type
_entity_poly.pdbx_seq_one_letter_code
_entity_poly.pdbx_strand_id
1 'polypeptide(L)'
;MRTAPMMRSIYYAYDKADLTPESRKVVEANAEYLRQNPKLKVVVEGNADERGSAEYNVALGQRRADGVSKIMTLLGINSDRIETVSFGKEKPKVVGHDESAWSQNRRSDIVFR
;
A
#
# COMPACT_ATOMS: atom_id res chain seq x y z
N MET A 1 -15.68 10.80 -17.33
CA MET A 1 -15.00 9.67 -16.69
C MET A 1 -13.65 10.10 -16.16
N ARG A 2 -13.32 9.74 -14.95
CA ARG A 2 -12.05 10.11 -14.36
C ARG A 2 -10.99 9.07 -14.63
N THR A 3 -9.79 9.56 -14.91
CA THR A 3 -8.62 8.69 -15.07
C THR A 3 -8.14 8.21 -13.72
N ALA A 4 -7.75 6.93 -13.61
CA ALA A 4 -7.17 6.40 -12.38
C ALA A 4 -5.89 7.18 -12.02
N PRO A 5 -5.61 7.37 -10.73
CA PRO A 5 -4.38 8.05 -10.31
C PRO A 5 -3.14 7.34 -10.86
N MET A 6 -2.14 8.12 -11.27
CA MET A 6 -0.87 7.57 -11.73
C MET A 6 -0.07 6.99 -10.58
N MET A 7 -0.15 7.64 -9.40
CA MET A 7 0.56 7.19 -8.21
C MET A 7 -0.34 6.25 -7.42
N ARG A 8 0.06 4.98 -7.34
CA ARG A 8 -0.68 3.94 -6.63
C ARG A 8 0.21 3.14 -5.69
N SER A 9 1.40 3.65 -5.38
CA SER A 9 2.31 3.02 -4.43
C SER A 9 2.68 4.01 -3.34
N ILE A 10 2.71 3.52 -2.12
CA ILE A 10 3.11 4.27 -0.94
C ILE A 10 4.39 3.63 -0.42
N TYR A 11 5.40 4.45 -0.09
CA TYR A 11 6.70 3.97 0.36
C TYR A 11 6.94 4.30 1.82
N TYR A 12 7.74 3.46 2.48
CA TYR A 12 7.94 3.52 3.93
C TYR A 12 9.42 3.53 4.28
N ALA A 13 9.72 4.16 5.41
CA ALA A 13 11.03 4.06 6.02
C ALA A 13 11.27 2.63 6.54
N TYR A 14 12.52 2.29 6.76
CA TYR A 14 12.89 0.97 7.26
C TYR A 14 12.14 0.65 8.56
N ASP A 15 11.57 -0.54 8.60
CA ASP A 15 10.87 -1.07 9.78
C ASP A 15 9.70 -0.20 10.26
N LYS A 16 9.18 0.67 9.39
CA LYS A 16 8.07 1.58 9.72
C LYS A 16 6.84 1.29 8.87
N ALA A 17 5.68 1.57 9.44
CA ALA A 17 4.41 1.51 8.74
C ALA A 17 3.70 2.88 8.75
N ASP A 18 4.39 3.93 9.20
CA ASP A 18 3.81 5.27 9.27
C ASP A 18 3.67 5.88 7.89
N LEU A 19 2.57 6.57 7.65
CA LEU A 19 2.35 7.27 6.40
C LEU A 19 2.80 8.72 6.53
N THR A 20 3.63 9.16 5.57
CA THR A 20 4.04 10.56 5.49
C THR A 20 2.89 11.41 4.94
N PRO A 21 2.95 12.75 5.05
CA PRO A 21 1.96 13.61 4.40
C PRO A 21 1.85 13.39 2.90
N GLU A 22 2.98 13.13 2.21
CA GLU A 22 2.98 12.84 0.78
C GLU A 22 2.26 11.53 0.49
N SER A 23 2.49 10.51 1.30
CA SER A 23 1.82 9.22 1.18
C SER A 23 0.31 9.36 1.40
N ARG A 24 -0.10 10.18 2.39
CA ARG A 24 -1.51 10.43 2.61
C ARG A 24 -2.18 11.04 1.38
N LYS A 25 -1.52 11.95 0.69
CA LYS A 25 -2.07 12.55 -0.53
C LYS A 25 -2.29 11.51 -1.61
N VAL A 26 -1.38 10.52 -1.74
CA VAL A 26 -1.55 9.42 -2.68
C VAL A 26 -2.80 8.60 -2.31
N VAL A 27 -2.97 8.28 -1.02
CA VAL A 27 -4.15 7.54 -0.56
C VAL A 27 -5.42 8.35 -0.82
N GLU A 28 -5.40 9.65 -0.53
CA GLU A 28 -6.56 10.52 -0.75
C GLU A 28 -6.98 10.56 -2.21
N ALA A 29 -6.03 10.67 -3.13
CA ALA A 29 -6.32 10.67 -4.56
C ALA A 29 -6.95 9.36 -5.01
N ASN A 30 -6.45 8.23 -4.49
CA ASN A 30 -6.98 6.93 -4.82
C ASN A 30 -8.37 6.70 -4.20
N ALA A 31 -8.60 7.19 -2.99
CA ALA A 31 -9.92 7.13 -2.36
C ALA A 31 -10.94 7.94 -3.14
N GLU A 32 -10.54 9.11 -3.64
CA GLU A 32 -11.43 9.94 -4.46
C GLU A 32 -11.82 9.22 -5.75
N TYR A 33 -10.87 8.55 -6.38
CA TYR A 33 -11.15 7.75 -7.57
C TYR A 33 -12.17 6.64 -7.26
N LEU A 34 -12.03 5.98 -6.11
CA LEU A 34 -12.99 4.96 -5.67
C LEU A 34 -14.39 5.54 -5.43
N ARG A 35 -14.48 6.74 -4.85
CA ARG A 35 -15.77 7.38 -4.64
C ARG A 35 -16.50 7.66 -5.95
N GLN A 36 -15.75 8.02 -6.98
CA GLN A 36 -16.32 8.36 -8.28
C GLN A 36 -16.58 7.14 -9.16
N ASN A 37 -16.11 5.96 -8.72
CA ASN A 37 -16.28 4.71 -9.44
C ASN A 37 -16.84 3.66 -8.49
N PRO A 38 -18.15 3.75 -8.13
CA PRO A 38 -18.70 2.97 -7.02
C PRO A 38 -18.70 1.46 -7.24
N LYS A 39 -18.49 1.00 -8.46
CA LYS A 39 -18.44 -0.45 -8.75
C LYS A 39 -17.05 -1.04 -8.53
N LEU A 40 -16.02 -0.20 -8.40
CA LEU A 40 -14.67 -0.69 -8.20
C LEU A 40 -14.44 -1.12 -6.77
N LYS A 41 -13.61 -2.12 -6.62
CA LYS A 41 -13.03 -2.53 -5.35
C LYS A 41 -11.54 -2.29 -5.40
N VAL A 42 -10.88 -2.37 -4.25
CA VAL A 42 -9.44 -2.13 -4.17
C VAL A 42 -8.81 -3.22 -3.30
N VAL A 43 -7.64 -3.66 -3.72
CA VAL A 43 -6.77 -4.51 -2.91
C VAL A 43 -5.54 -3.67 -2.56
N VAL A 44 -5.23 -3.59 -1.28
CA VAL A 44 -4.00 -2.94 -0.80
C VAL A 44 -3.00 -4.03 -0.46
N GLU A 45 -1.89 -4.05 -1.20
CA GLU A 45 -0.86 -5.07 -1.07
C GLU A 45 0.32 -4.50 -0.30
N GLY A 46 0.55 -5.02 0.91
CA GLY A 46 1.65 -4.58 1.75
C GLY A 46 2.91 -5.40 1.49
N ASN A 47 4.05 -4.72 1.44
CA ASN A 47 5.33 -5.33 1.12
C ASN A 47 6.44 -4.79 2.01
N ALA A 48 7.49 -5.58 2.18
CA ALA A 48 8.68 -5.23 2.92
C ALA A 48 9.92 -5.51 2.07
N ASP A 49 11.07 -4.98 2.51
CA ASP A 49 12.33 -5.35 1.87
C ASP A 49 12.79 -6.74 2.36
N GLU A 50 13.90 -7.23 1.81
CA GLU A 50 14.34 -8.60 2.05
C GLU A 50 14.87 -8.88 3.46
N ARG A 51 15.14 -7.84 4.26
CA ARG A 51 15.79 -7.99 5.55
C ARG A 51 14.82 -8.48 6.60
N GLY A 52 15.26 -9.47 7.39
CA GLY A 52 14.48 -10.04 8.48
C GLY A 52 13.77 -11.33 8.08
N SER A 53 13.04 -11.91 9.03
CA SER A 53 12.35 -13.17 8.81
C SER A 53 11.13 -12.98 7.91
N ALA A 54 10.70 -14.08 7.27
CA ALA A 54 9.49 -14.06 6.45
C ALA A 54 8.27 -13.69 7.30
N GLU A 55 8.16 -14.26 8.50
CA GLU A 55 7.03 -13.99 9.40
C GLU A 55 6.95 -12.54 9.81
N TYR A 56 8.09 -11.96 10.21
CA TYR A 56 8.15 -10.57 10.62
C TYR A 56 7.71 -9.65 9.48
N ASN A 57 8.17 -9.94 8.27
CA ASN A 57 7.88 -9.11 7.10
C ASN A 57 6.46 -9.26 6.60
N VAL A 58 5.84 -10.42 6.76
CA VAL A 58 4.40 -10.57 6.49
C VAL A 58 3.60 -9.68 7.45
N ALA A 59 3.95 -9.69 8.73
CA ALA A 59 3.28 -8.84 9.71
C ALA A 59 3.48 -7.36 9.43
N LEU A 60 4.69 -6.96 9.04
CA LEU A 60 5.00 -5.56 8.70
C LEU A 60 4.21 -5.12 7.46
N GLY A 61 4.19 -5.97 6.42
CA GLY A 61 3.41 -5.69 5.23
C GLY A 61 1.93 -5.55 5.52
N GLN A 62 1.41 -6.38 6.43
CA GLN A 62 0.01 -6.30 6.83
C GLN A 62 -0.28 -4.97 7.55
N ARG A 63 0.60 -4.55 8.46
CA ARG A 63 0.44 -3.25 9.13
C ARG A 63 0.44 -2.11 8.12
N ARG A 64 1.30 -2.19 7.10
CA ARG A 64 1.37 -1.18 6.04
C ARG A 64 0.07 -1.13 5.23
N ALA A 65 -0.44 -2.28 4.84
CA ALA A 65 -1.69 -2.35 4.09
C ALA A 65 -2.87 -1.88 4.94
N ASP A 66 -2.92 -2.28 6.20
CA ASP A 66 -4.00 -1.89 7.12
C ASP A 66 -4.01 -0.39 7.37
N GLY A 67 -2.85 0.25 7.44
CA GLY A 67 -2.77 1.70 7.60
C GLY A 67 -3.40 2.44 6.43
N VAL A 68 -3.16 1.98 5.21
CA VAL A 68 -3.78 2.56 4.02
C VAL A 68 -5.30 2.33 4.04
N SER A 69 -5.73 1.11 4.34
CA SER A 69 -7.15 0.78 4.43
C SER A 69 -7.87 1.65 5.45
N LYS A 70 -7.25 1.87 6.60
CA LYS A 70 -7.82 2.70 7.65
C LYS A 70 -8.07 4.14 7.17
N ILE A 71 -7.12 4.71 6.45
CA ILE A 71 -7.28 6.06 5.91
C ILE A 71 -8.42 6.08 4.88
N MET A 72 -8.49 5.09 4.02
CA MET A 72 -9.58 5.01 3.04
C MET A 72 -10.95 4.95 3.71
N THR A 73 -11.09 4.16 4.78
CA THR A 73 -12.37 4.10 5.51
C THR A 73 -12.69 5.42 6.20
N LEU A 74 -11.69 6.09 6.75
CA LEU A 74 -11.90 7.43 7.35
C LEU A 74 -12.32 8.45 6.30
N LEU A 75 -11.94 8.24 5.04
CA LEU A 75 -12.35 9.11 3.93
C LEU A 75 -13.68 8.69 3.30
N GLY A 76 -14.37 7.73 3.90
CA GLY A 76 -15.72 7.37 3.50
C GLY A 76 -15.84 6.19 2.56
N ILE A 77 -14.74 5.47 2.30
CA ILE A 77 -14.83 4.25 1.50
C ILE A 77 -15.31 3.10 2.40
N ASN A 78 -16.37 2.43 1.98
CA ASN A 78 -16.92 1.31 2.73
C ASN A 78 -15.90 0.18 2.80
N SER A 79 -15.74 -0.41 3.99
CA SER A 79 -14.72 -1.44 4.22
C SER A 79 -14.92 -2.70 3.37
N ASP A 80 -16.13 -3.00 2.92
CA ASP A 80 -16.37 -4.15 2.06
C ASP A 80 -15.85 -3.95 0.62
N ARG A 81 -15.41 -2.74 0.29
CA ARG A 81 -14.76 -2.44 -0.98
C ARG A 81 -13.24 -2.54 -0.90
N ILE A 82 -12.68 -2.78 0.28
CA ILE A 82 -11.24 -2.74 0.53
C ILE A 82 -10.79 -4.11 1.03
N GLU A 83 -9.86 -4.72 0.31
CA GLU A 83 -9.20 -5.95 0.75
C GLU A 83 -7.74 -5.61 1.04
N THR A 84 -7.17 -6.19 2.09
CA THR A 84 -5.74 -6.03 2.38
C THR A 84 -5.08 -7.40 2.31
N VAL A 85 -3.84 -7.40 1.80
CA VAL A 85 -3.03 -8.61 1.75
C VAL A 85 -1.58 -8.22 1.96
N SER A 86 -0.81 -9.08 2.60
CA SER A 86 0.62 -8.88 2.75
C SER A 86 1.37 -9.97 2.02
N PHE A 87 2.31 -9.56 1.18
CA PHE A 87 3.26 -10.46 0.54
C PHE A 87 4.58 -10.51 1.30
N GLY A 88 4.73 -9.69 2.36
CA GLY A 88 5.96 -9.63 3.10
C GLY A 88 7.12 -9.26 2.19
N LYS A 89 8.18 -10.06 2.20
CA LYS A 89 9.35 -9.84 1.34
C LYS A 89 9.34 -10.67 0.06
N GLU A 90 8.23 -11.35 -0.25
CA GLU A 90 8.19 -12.36 -1.32
C GLU A 90 7.97 -11.76 -2.72
N LYS A 91 7.56 -10.50 -2.82
CA LYS A 91 7.29 -9.84 -4.11
C LYS A 91 8.12 -8.56 -4.27
N PRO A 92 9.44 -8.70 -4.39
CA PRO A 92 10.26 -7.50 -4.59
C PRO A 92 9.93 -6.83 -5.91
N LYS A 93 9.83 -5.50 -5.89
CA LYS A 93 9.68 -4.69 -7.10
C LYS A 93 11.02 -4.56 -7.80
N VAL A 94 12.10 -4.47 -7.01
CA VAL A 94 13.46 -4.34 -7.49
C VAL A 94 14.31 -5.40 -6.80
N VAL A 95 15.03 -6.20 -7.60
CA VAL A 95 15.95 -7.20 -7.06
C VAL A 95 17.29 -6.50 -6.75
N GLY A 96 17.79 -6.68 -5.55
CA GLY A 96 19.03 -6.08 -5.11
C GLY A 96 19.18 -6.16 -3.61
N HIS A 97 20.37 -5.85 -3.11
CA HIS A 97 20.73 -6.06 -1.71
C HIS A 97 21.31 -4.80 -1.09
N ASP A 98 20.81 -3.64 -1.49
CA ASP A 98 21.23 -2.36 -0.93
C ASP A 98 20.03 -1.44 -0.81
N GLU A 99 20.23 -0.25 -0.26
CA GLU A 99 19.15 0.69 0.02
C GLU A 99 18.42 1.13 -1.25
N SER A 100 19.09 1.18 -2.39
CA SER A 100 18.42 1.58 -3.63
C SER A 100 17.34 0.59 -4.04
N ALA A 101 17.55 -0.70 -3.77
CA ALA A 101 16.53 -1.73 -4.00
C ALA A 101 15.54 -1.78 -2.84
N TRP A 102 16.03 -1.78 -1.60
CA TRP A 102 15.18 -1.90 -0.41
C TRP A 102 14.15 -0.79 -0.31
N SER A 103 14.54 0.44 -0.63
CA SER A 103 13.62 1.59 -0.55
C SER A 103 12.45 1.44 -1.51
N GLN A 104 12.61 0.78 -2.63
CA GLN A 104 11.54 0.55 -3.59
C GLN A 104 10.66 -0.66 -3.23
N ASN A 105 11.18 -1.54 -2.38
CA ASN A 105 10.44 -2.73 -1.95
C ASN A 105 9.60 -2.47 -0.69
N ARG A 106 9.95 -1.47 0.11
CA ARG A 106 9.17 -1.07 1.28
C ARG A 106 7.97 -0.26 0.83
N ARG A 107 6.89 -0.96 0.44
CA ARG A 107 5.76 -0.26 -0.16
C ARG A 107 4.42 -0.94 0.10
N SER A 108 3.36 -0.16 -0.04
CA SER A 108 2.01 -0.68 -0.24
C SER A 108 1.57 -0.30 -1.64
N ASP A 109 1.01 -1.25 -2.37
CA ASP A 109 0.47 -1.02 -3.70
C ASP A 109 -1.05 -1.02 -3.65
N ILE A 110 -1.66 -0.09 -4.37
CA ILE A 110 -3.11 0.05 -4.46
C ILE A 110 -3.54 -0.51 -5.82
N VAL A 111 -4.33 -1.58 -5.81
CA VAL A 111 -4.73 -2.28 -7.03
C VAL A 111 -6.24 -2.26 -7.13
N PHE A 112 -6.78 -1.68 -8.19
CA PHE A 112 -8.21 -1.62 -8.42
C PHE A 112 -8.71 -2.88 -9.13
N ARG A 113 -9.94 -3.26 -8.81
CA ARG A 113 -10.60 -4.43 -9.42
C ARG A 113 -12.02 -4.12 -9.82
#